data_0b503802aafa1bc958710cb5328b3d1a
#
_entry.id   0b503802aafa1bc958710cb5328b3d1a
#
_cell.length_a   1.000
_cell.length_b   1.000
_cell.length_c   1.000
_cell.angle_alpha   90.00
_cell.angle_beta   90.00
_cell.angle_gamma   90.00
#
_symmetry.space_group_name_H-M   'P 1'
#
loop_
_entity.id
_entity.type
_entity.pdbx_description
1 polymer ?
#
loop_
_entity_poly.entity_id
_entity_poly.type
_entity_poly.pdbx_seq_one_letter_code
_entity_poly.pdbx_strand_id
1 'polypeptide(L)'
;GDPALDELITAPLHRQLADDVELLDGAGMDFDLEAVQTGKLSPVFFGSALTNFGVEPFLRDFLRLTPTPLPRRDILTGEDVDPCREQFSGFIFKIQANMNKAHRDRIAFMRICSGKFERGMDVYHVQQGKNVKLAQSTQLMAQDRATVDTAYAGDIIGLFDPGIFSIGDTLCTGKTHVQFAGIPTFAPEHFARVSQVDTMKRKQFVKGMEQIAQEGAIQIFRDLGGGMEEVIVGVVGVLQFEVLEYRLNTEYKVDIRMQELPYEHIRWIENDPDELNPKDLDLTSDTRCIEDLKGNHLLLFASEWSINWAQQHNEALRLSEFGNL
;
A
#
# COMPACT_ATOMS: atom_id res chain seq x y z
N GLY A 1 42.17 15.13 11.58
CA GLY A 1 41.50 15.87 10.55
C GLY A 1 42.45 16.29 9.44
N ASP A 2 41.97 16.39 8.21
CA ASP A 2 42.74 16.84 7.05
C ASP A 2 42.99 18.37 7.16
N PRO A 3 44.23 18.87 7.20
CA PRO A 3 44.53 20.32 7.26
C PRO A 3 43.93 21.11 6.07
N ALA A 4 43.68 20.48 4.93
CA ALA A 4 43.03 21.11 3.79
C ALA A 4 41.61 21.59 4.11
N LEU A 5 40.95 21.05 5.12
CA LEU A 5 39.62 21.49 5.55
C LEU A 5 39.67 22.88 6.20
N ASP A 6 40.78 23.29 6.83
CA ASP A 6 40.89 24.62 7.41
C ASP A 6 40.91 25.74 6.36
N GLU A 7 41.27 25.41 5.11
CA GLU A 7 41.20 26.34 3.96
C GLU A 7 39.79 26.44 3.39
N LEU A 8 39.00 25.37 3.52
CA LEU A 8 37.64 25.29 2.96
C LEU A 8 36.57 25.75 3.95
N ILE A 9 36.76 25.45 5.23
CA ILE A 9 35.90 25.83 6.34
C ILE A 9 36.73 26.49 7.44
N THR A 10 36.09 27.29 8.29
CA THR A 10 36.82 27.93 9.38
C THR A 10 37.33 26.91 10.43
N ALA A 11 38.44 27.18 11.10
CA ALA A 11 38.99 26.30 12.13
C ALA A 11 38.00 25.93 13.26
N PRO A 12 37.06 26.78 13.71
CA PRO A 12 36.02 26.39 14.63
C PRO A 12 35.07 25.33 14.05
N LEU A 13 34.63 25.47 12.76
CA LEU A 13 33.77 24.51 12.11
C LEU A 13 34.47 23.18 11.86
N HIS A 14 35.79 23.22 11.54
CA HIS A 14 36.57 21.99 11.41
C HIS A 14 36.67 21.22 12.74
N ARG A 15 36.85 21.91 13.85
CA ARG A 15 36.85 21.28 15.18
C ARG A 15 35.50 20.67 15.51
N GLN A 16 34.42 21.44 15.30
CA GLN A 16 33.05 20.92 15.50
C GLN A 16 32.81 19.67 14.67
N LEU A 17 33.16 19.69 13.38
CA LEU A 17 33.02 18.51 12.50
C LEU A 17 33.81 17.30 13.04
N ALA A 18 35.04 17.52 13.54
CA ALA A 18 35.85 16.45 14.12
C ALA A 18 35.20 15.86 15.39
N ASP A 19 34.70 16.73 16.28
CA ASP A 19 33.99 16.32 17.50
C ASP A 19 32.70 15.55 17.18
N ASP A 20 31.91 16.00 16.18
CA ASP A 20 30.70 15.34 15.74
C ASP A 20 31.00 13.96 15.12
N VAL A 21 32.09 13.84 14.33
CA VAL A 21 32.52 12.55 13.75
C VAL A 21 32.98 11.58 14.84
N GLU A 22 33.77 12.04 15.83
CA GLU A 22 34.20 11.22 16.96
C GLU A 22 33.02 10.73 17.78
N LEU A 23 31.99 11.56 17.99
CA LEU A 23 30.76 11.18 18.66
C LEU A 23 30.01 10.11 17.89
N LEU A 24 29.87 10.24 16.55
CA LEU A 24 29.22 9.28 15.70
C LEU A 24 29.96 7.93 15.65
N ASP A 25 31.30 7.97 15.60
CA ASP A 25 32.14 6.75 15.63
C ASP A 25 31.99 6.02 16.97
N GLY A 26 31.84 6.77 18.08
CA GLY A 26 31.67 6.18 19.42
C GLY A 26 30.24 5.68 19.73
N ALA A 27 29.22 6.29 19.16
CA ALA A 27 27.80 5.99 19.45
C ALA A 27 27.06 5.33 18.30
N GLY A 28 27.62 5.38 17.08
CA GLY A 28 27.03 4.78 15.88
C GLY A 28 27.23 3.27 15.80
N MET A 29 26.60 2.66 14.81
CA MET A 29 26.82 1.26 14.44
C MET A 29 27.88 1.19 13.33
N ASP A 30 28.77 0.20 13.44
CA ASP A 30 29.72 -0.09 12.36
C ASP A 30 28.99 -0.42 11.06
N PHE A 31 29.56 0.00 9.94
CA PHE A 31 29.01 -0.31 8.63
C PHE A 31 29.12 -1.80 8.34
N ASP A 32 27.98 -2.45 8.16
CA ASP A 32 27.85 -3.86 7.76
C ASP A 32 26.99 -3.97 6.50
N LEU A 33 27.61 -4.40 5.40
CA LEU A 33 26.94 -4.54 4.11
C LEU A 33 25.81 -5.59 4.14
N GLU A 34 26.01 -6.71 4.84
CA GLU A 34 25.00 -7.75 4.97
C GLU A 34 23.80 -7.23 5.78
N ALA A 35 24.03 -6.48 6.85
CA ALA A 35 22.97 -5.84 7.62
C ALA A 35 22.19 -4.80 6.79
N VAL A 36 22.87 -4.05 5.92
CA VAL A 36 22.21 -3.14 4.96
C VAL A 36 21.36 -3.92 3.97
N GLN A 37 21.90 -4.95 3.34
CA GLN A 37 21.20 -5.74 2.33
C GLN A 37 20.00 -6.53 2.89
N THR A 38 20.04 -6.88 4.16
CA THR A 38 18.93 -7.55 4.87
C THR A 38 17.96 -6.59 5.55
N GLY A 39 18.18 -5.27 5.44
CA GLY A 39 17.32 -4.23 6.00
C GLY A 39 17.44 -4.03 7.52
N LYS A 40 18.47 -4.57 8.15
CA LYS A 40 18.76 -4.40 9.58
C LYS A 40 19.52 -3.10 9.89
N LEU A 41 20.20 -2.56 8.90
CA LEU A 41 20.95 -1.31 8.97
C LEU A 41 20.58 -0.41 7.80
N SER A 42 20.33 0.87 8.06
CA SER A 42 20.00 1.87 7.03
C SER A 42 21.18 2.83 6.85
N PRO A 43 21.83 2.85 5.67
CA PRO A 43 22.88 3.83 5.38
C PRO A 43 22.28 5.22 5.23
N VAL A 44 22.97 6.23 5.77
CA VAL A 44 22.56 7.64 5.70
C VAL A 44 23.51 8.40 4.79
N PHE A 45 22.95 9.19 3.88
CA PHE A 45 23.70 10.06 2.97
C PHE A 45 23.22 11.50 3.12
N PHE A 46 24.16 12.43 3.09
CA PHE A 46 23.89 13.86 3.08
C PHE A 46 23.99 14.39 1.66
N GLY A 47 22.97 15.08 1.22
CA GLY A 47 22.94 15.62 -0.14
C GLY A 47 21.93 16.75 -0.33
N SER A 48 22.06 17.45 -1.45
CA SER A 48 21.14 18.50 -1.87
C SER A 48 20.80 18.32 -3.35
N ALA A 49 19.56 18.03 -3.64
CA ALA A 49 19.06 17.94 -5.02
C ALA A 49 19.13 19.28 -5.76
N LEU A 50 19.01 20.39 -5.02
CA LEU A 50 19.07 21.74 -5.58
C LEU A 50 20.45 22.09 -6.15
N THR A 51 21.51 21.68 -5.44
CA THR A 51 22.92 21.99 -5.80
C THR A 51 23.66 20.78 -6.38
N ASN A 52 23.01 19.62 -6.48
CA ASN A 52 23.59 18.32 -6.82
C ASN A 52 24.72 17.88 -5.86
N PHE A 53 24.81 18.48 -4.67
CA PHE A 53 25.78 18.08 -3.67
C PHE A 53 25.49 16.68 -3.17
N GLY A 54 26.51 15.81 -3.12
CA GLY A 54 26.41 14.46 -2.57
C GLY A 54 25.64 13.44 -3.47
N VAL A 55 25.06 13.86 -4.60
CA VAL A 55 24.25 12.98 -5.46
C VAL A 55 25.11 11.91 -6.12
N GLU A 56 26.26 12.25 -6.68
CA GLU A 56 27.15 11.28 -7.33
C GLU A 56 27.70 10.22 -6.34
N PRO A 57 28.26 10.58 -5.17
CA PRO A 57 28.64 9.60 -4.16
C PRO A 57 27.49 8.68 -3.74
N PHE A 58 26.29 9.25 -3.52
CA PHE A 58 25.10 8.47 -3.20
C PHE A 58 24.80 7.43 -4.28
N LEU A 59 24.72 7.83 -5.55
CA LEU A 59 24.39 6.92 -6.66
C LEU A 59 25.43 5.81 -6.80
N ARG A 60 26.72 6.14 -6.65
CA ARG A 60 27.82 5.17 -6.72
C ARG A 60 27.70 4.11 -5.61
N ASP A 61 27.46 4.56 -4.39
CA ASP A 61 27.32 3.65 -3.25
C ASP A 61 25.99 2.91 -3.31
N PHE A 62 24.89 3.53 -3.76
CA PHE A 62 23.60 2.88 -3.97
C PHE A 62 23.73 1.63 -4.87
N LEU A 63 24.47 1.72 -5.99
CA LEU A 63 24.70 0.57 -6.87
C LEU A 63 25.43 -0.59 -6.15
N ARG A 64 26.29 -0.27 -5.18
CA ARG A 64 27.03 -1.27 -4.41
C ARG A 64 26.22 -1.86 -3.26
N LEU A 65 25.34 -1.04 -2.66
CA LEU A 65 24.52 -1.43 -1.51
C LEU A 65 23.27 -2.20 -1.88
N THR A 66 22.73 -1.95 -3.08
CA THR A 66 21.49 -2.58 -3.54
C THR A 66 21.71 -4.06 -3.84
N PRO A 67 20.95 -4.98 -3.19
CA PRO A 67 21.02 -6.41 -3.49
C PRO A 67 20.33 -6.72 -4.83
N THR A 68 20.64 -7.90 -5.39
CA THR A 68 19.82 -8.49 -6.46
C THR A 68 18.41 -8.80 -5.93
N PRO A 69 17.42 -9.05 -6.83
CA PRO A 69 16.09 -9.44 -6.39
C PRO A 69 16.15 -10.61 -5.40
N LEU A 70 15.59 -10.39 -4.21
CA LEU A 70 15.58 -11.40 -3.14
C LEU A 70 14.43 -12.39 -3.34
N PRO A 71 14.59 -13.66 -2.89
CA PRO A 71 13.51 -14.63 -2.83
C PRO A 71 12.30 -14.07 -2.06
N ARG A 72 11.11 -14.50 -2.46
CA ARG A 72 9.87 -14.11 -1.80
C ARG A 72 9.13 -15.34 -1.30
N ARG A 73 8.65 -15.30 -0.07
CA ARG A 73 8.01 -16.44 0.56
C ARG A 73 6.63 -16.72 -0.04
N ASP A 74 6.40 -17.97 -0.41
CA ASP A 74 5.11 -18.52 -0.78
C ASP A 74 4.31 -18.84 0.51
N ILE A 75 3.14 -18.24 0.68
CA ILE A 75 2.32 -18.47 1.88
C ILE A 75 1.59 -19.81 1.86
N LEU A 76 1.44 -20.46 0.70
CA LEU A 76 0.80 -21.76 0.59
C LEU A 76 1.72 -22.89 1.07
N THR A 77 2.99 -22.82 0.73
CA THR A 77 3.98 -23.87 1.04
C THR A 77 4.92 -23.50 2.18
N GLY A 78 5.07 -22.20 2.45
CA GLY A 78 6.08 -21.67 3.37
C GLY A 78 7.51 -21.69 2.82
N GLU A 79 7.70 -22.01 1.54
CA GLU A 79 9.00 -22.04 0.87
C GLU A 79 9.33 -20.71 0.21
N ASP A 80 10.62 -20.45 0.02
CA ASP A 80 11.07 -19.25 -0.69
C ASP A 80 11.11 -19.50 -2.20
N VAL A 81 10.51 -18.57 -2.93
CA VAL A 81 10.46 -18.56 -4.39
C VAL A 81 11.72 -17.92 -4.94
N ASP A 82 12.62 -18.70 -5.51
CA ASP A 82 13.85 -18.21 -6.14
C ASP A 82 13.53 -17.33 -7.37
N PRO A 83 14.03 -16.09 -7.43
CA PRO A 83 13.86 -15.22 -8.60
C PRO A 83 14.36 -15.82 -9.92
N CYS A 84 15.39 -16.67 -9.87
CA CYS A 84 16.01 -17.28 -11.04
C CYS A 84 15.30 -18.54 -11.55
N ARG A 85 14.26 -19.04 -10.89
CA ARG A 85 13.52 -20.21 -11.38
C ARG A 85 12.80 -19.90 -12.70
N GLU A 86 12.58 -20.92 -13.53
CA GLU A 86 11.93 -20.77 -14.85
C GLU A 86 10.45 -20.38 -14.77
N GLN A 87 9.76 -20.86 -13.73
CA GLN A 87 8.34 -20.60 -13.56
C GLN A 87 8.10 -19.12 -13.26
N PHE A 88 7.27 -18.47 -14.08
CA PHE A 88 6.88 -17.08 -13.89
C PHE A 88 6.01 -16.93 -12.65
N SER A 89 6.29 -15.86 -11.87
CA SER A 89 5.39 -15.32 -10.88
C SER A 89 5.52 -13.82 -10.79
N GLY A 90 4.39 -13.14 -10.57
CA GLY A 90 4.32 -11.69 -10.43
C GLY A 90 3.35 -11.31 -9.31
N PHE A 91 3.56 -10.13 -8.76
CA PHE A 91 2.81 -9.59 -7.63
C PHE A 91 2.30 -8.18 -7.94
N ILE A 92 1.00 -7.98 -7.86
CA ILE A 92 0.36 -6.67 -8.04
C ILE A 92 0.51 -5.86 -6.75
N PHE A 93 1.27 -4.78 -6.80
CA PHE A 93 1.54 -3.97 -5.61
C PHE A 93 0.90 -2.58 -5.65
N LYS A 94 0.44 -2.15 -6.82
CA LYS A 94 -0.19 -0.83 -6.99
C LYS A 94 -1.20 -0.89 -8.13
N ILE A 95 -2.30 -0.17 -7.96
CA ILE A 95 -3.26 0.12 -9.03
C ILE A 95 -3.39 1.62 -9.16
N GLN A 96 -3.48 2.11 -10.39
CA GLN A 96 -3.70 3.52 -10.68
C GLN A 96 -4.69 3.67 -11.83
N ALA A 97 -5.77 4.40 -11.59
CA ALA A 97 -6.77 4.73 -12.59
C ALA A 97 -6.58 6.17 -13.10
N ASN A 98 -7.16 6.47 -14.27
CA ASN A 98 -7.28 7.81 -14.83
C ASN A 98 -5.93 8.56 -15.00
N MET A 99 -4.83 7.85 -15.21
CA MET A 99 -3.52 8.48 -15.47
C MET A 99 -3.57 9.40 -16.70
N ASN A 100 -4.34 9.03 -17.71
CA ASN A 100 -4.64 9.88 -18.85
C ASN A 100 -6.09 10.36 -18.76
N LYS A 101 -6.28 11.67 -18.58
CA LYS A 101 -7.62 12.29 -18.50
C LYS A 101 -8.49 12.06 -19.77
N ALA A 102 -7.84 11.80 -20.93
CA ALA A 102 -8.53 11.54 -22.20
C ALA A 102 -9.00 10.08 -22.34
N HIS A 103 -8.32 9.17 -21.66
CA HIS A 103 -8.65 7.74 -21.68
C HIS A 103 -8.79 7.28 -20.23
N ARG A 104 -9.97 6.80 -19.86
CA ARG A 104 -10.24 6.22 -18.53
C ARG A 104 -9.52 4.87 -18.41
N ASP A 105 -8.19 4.92 -18.42
CA ASP A 105 -7.33 3.75 -18.31
C ASP A 105 -7.09 3.41 -16.83
N ARG A 106 -6.97 2.13 -16.56
CA ARG A 106 -6.56 1.59 -15.28
C ARG A 106 -5.35 0.70 -15.52
N ILE A 107 -4.31 0.91 -14.74
CA ILE A 107 -3.05 0.16 -14.83
C ILE A 107 -2.80 -0.51 -13.49
N ALA A 108 -2.54 -1.81 -13.53
CA ALA A 108 -2.04 -2.59 -12.42
C ALA A 108 -0.51 -2.72 -12.56
N PHE A 109 0.22 -2.22 -11.57
CA PHE A 109 1.68 -2.34 -11.52
C PHE A 109 2.04 -3.67 -10.89
N MET A 110 2.75 -4.48 -11.65
CA MET A 110 3.21 -5.80 -11.24
C MET A 110 4.74 -5.82 -11.13
N ARG A 111 5.24 -6.28 -10.00
CA ARG A 111 6.64 -6.70 -9.85
C ARG A 111 6.76 -8.16 -10.24
N ILE A 112 7.70 -8.47 -11.10
CA ILE A 112 8.04 -9.85 -11.43
C ILE A 112 8.89 -10.43 -10.30
N CYS A 113 8.41 -11.52 -9.71
CA CYS A 113 9.07 -12.17 -8.57
C CYS A 113 9.96 -13.34 -8.99
N SER A 114 9.60 -14.04 -10.07
CA SER A 114 10.42 -15.13 -10.64
C SER A 114 10.14 -15.34 -12.12
N GLY A 115 11.07 -15.96 -12.80
CA GLY A 115 10.96 -16.34 -14.21
C GLY A 115 10.97 -15.17 -15.18
N LYS A 116 10.40 -15.40 -16.36
CA LYS A 116 10.35 -14.46 -17.47
C LYS A 116 8.91 -14.10 -17.82
N PHE A 117 8.62 -12.82 -17.93
CA PHE A 117 7.39 -12.30 -18.50
C PHE A 117 7.50 -12.23 -20.03
N GLU A 118 6.46 -12.65 -20.74
CA GLU A 118 6.30 -12.44 -22.18
C GLU A 118 4.92 -11.85 -22.46
N ARG A 119 4.87 -10.82 -23.31
CA ARG A 119 3.61 -10.17 -23.68
C ARG A 119 2.65 -11.17 -24.32
N GLY A 120 1.42 -11.19 -23.83
CA GLY A 120 0.38 -12.09 -24.34
C GLY A 120 0.40 -13.46 -23.70
N MET A 121 1.26 -13.72 -22.71
CA MET A 121 1.26 -14.99 -21.96
C MET A 121 -0.05 -15.19 -21.18
N ASP A 122 -0.44 -16.44 -21.01
CA ASP A 122 -1.53 -16.82 -20.15
C ASP A 122 -0.98 -17.16 -18.75
N VAL A 123 -1.59 -16.57 -17.72
CA VAL A 123 -1.22 -16.75 -16.33
C VAL A 123 -2.45 -17.14 -15.50
N TYR A 124 -2.21 -17.83 -14.39
CA TYR A 124 -3.23 -18.11 -13.40
C TYR A 124 -3.28 -16.98 -12.37
N HIS A 125 -4.46 -16.39 -12.18
CA HIS A 125 -4.74 -15.40 -11.15
C HIS A 125 -5.18 -16.14 -9.90
N VAL A 126 -4.30 -16.19 -8.91
CA VAL A 126 -4.44 -17.10 -7.76
C VAL A 126 -5.67 -16.76 -6.93
N GLN A 127 -5.86 -15.50 -6.55
CA GLN A 127 -6.96 -15.07 -5.69
C GLN A 127 -8.34 -15.23 -6.36
N GLN A 128 -8.41 -15.13 -7.70
CA GLN A 128 -9.68 -15.33 -8.43
C GLN A 128 -9.87 -16.74 -8.96
N GLY A 129 -8.88 -17.61 -8.87
CA GLY A 129 -8.99 -19.00 -9.29
C GLY A 129 -9.20 -19.18 -10.81
N LYS A 130 -8.70 -18.26 -11.65
CA LYS A 130 -8.93 -18.28 -13.10
C LYS A 130 -7.70 -17.90 -13.92
N ASN A 131 -7.68 -18.35 -15.18
CA ASN A 131 -6.64 -17.93 -16.13
C ASN A 131 -6.97 -16.54 -16.72
N VAL A 132 -5.92 -15.74 -16.88
CA VAL A 132 -5.95 -14.38 -17.44
C VAL A 132 -4.85 -14.24 -18.48
N LYS A 133 -5.16 -13.58 -19.60
CA LYS A 133 -4.17 -13.26 -20.64
C LYS A 133 -3.59 -11.86 -20.45
N LEU A 134 -2.27 -11.75 -20.35
CA LEU A 134 -1.56 -10.49 -20.18
C LEU A 134 -1.24 -9.85 -21.54
N ALA A 135 -2.29 -9.37 -22.23
CA ALA A 135 -2.20 -8.93 -23.62
C ALA A 135 -1.50 -7.56 -23.81
N GLN A 136 -1.67 -6.64 -22.85
CA GLN A 136 -1.15 -5.28 -22.94
C GLN A 136 -0.26 -4.99 -21.73
N SER A 137 1.02 -4.84 -21.98
CA SER A 137 2.03 -4.51 -20.99
C SER A 137 2.78 -3.27 -21.38
N THR A 138 3.00 -2.38 -20.42
CA THR A 138 3.71 -1.12 -20.61
C THR A 138 4.77 -0.95 -19.52
N GLN A 139 5.88 -0.34 -19.88
CA GLN A 139 6.83 0.21 -18.93
C GLN A 139 6.66 1.73 -18.89
N LEU A 140 6.61 2.26 -17.69
CA LEU A 140 6.51 3.70 -17.47
C LEU A 140 7.91 4.24 -17.16
N MET A 141 8.41 5.12 -18.01
CA MET A 141 9.59 5.94 -17.74
C MET A 141 9.13 7.40 -17.69
N ALA A 142 8.94 7.92 -16.51
CA ALA A 142 8.34 9.24 -16.27
C ALA A 142 6.96 9.37 -16.96
N GLN A 143 6.83 10.21 -17.99
CA GLN A 143 5.58 10.39 -18.73
C GLN A 143 5.48 9.49 -19.97
N ASP A 144 6.56 8.85 -20.36
CA ASP A 144 6.61 8.01 -21.57
C ASP A 144 6.14 6.58 -21.25
N ARG A 145 5.32 6.03 -22.15
CA ARG A 145 4.84 4.65 -22.10
C ARG A 145 5.48 3.88 -23.26
N ALA A 146 6.32 2.92 -22.92
CA ALA A 146 6.87 1.98 -23.91
C ALA A 146 6.20 0.61 -23.74
N THR A 147 5.90 -0.04 -24.84
CA THR A 147 5.42 -1.44 -24.79
C THR A 147 6.57 -2.35 -24.38
N VAL A 148 6.30 -3.28 -23.47
CA VAL A 148 7.28 -4.27 -23.00
C VAL A 148 6.89 -5.63 -23.52
N ASP A 149 7.79 -6.24 -24.29
CA ASP A 149 7.60 -7.59 -24.82
C ASP A 149 8.12 -8.66 -23.85
N THR A 150 9.21 -8.37 -23.15
CA THR A 150 9.84 -9.28 -22.18
C THR A 150 10.34 -8.53 -20.96
N ALA A 151 10.23 -9.16 -19.79
CA ALA A 151 10.77 -8.64 -18.53
C ALA A 151 11.13 -9.81 -17.59
N TYR A 152 11.96 -9.55 -16.58
CA TYR A 152 12.53 -10.58 -15.71
C TYR A 152 12.30 -10.27 -14.24
N ALA A 153 12.63 -11.21 -13.37
CA ALA A 153 12.53 -11.03 -11.92
C ALA A 153 13.23 -9.74 -11.45
N GLY A 154 12.51 -8.94 -10.67
CA GLY A 154 12.93 -7.60 -10.23
C GLY A 154 12.36 -6.46 -11.05
N ASP A 155 12.00 -6.68 -12.32
CA ASP A 155 11.37 -5.66 -13.15
C ASP A 155 9.94 -5.33 -12.68
N ILE A 156 9.55 -4.09 -12.94
CA ILE A 156 8.18 -3.61 -12.72
C ILE A 156 7.58 -3.27 -14.08
N ILE A 157 6.43 -3.85 -14.35
CA ILE A 157 5.63 -3.59 -15.55
C ILE A 157 4.22 -3.14 -15.20
N GLY A 158 3.63 -2.30 -16.05
CA GLY A 158 2.22 -1.93 -15.98
C GLY A 158 1.37 -2.84 -16.86
N LEU A 159 0.33 -3.41 -16.32
CA LEU A 159 -0.66 -4.21 -17.02
C LEU A 159 -1.92 -3.37 -17.22
N PHE A 160 -2.48 -3.36 -18.42
CA PHE A 160 -3.83 -2.81 -18.60
C PHE A 160 -4.82 -3.64 -17.77
N ASP A 161 -5.59 -2.95 -16.95
CA ASP A 161 -6.52 -3.58 -16.03
C ASP A 161 -7.97 -3.22 -16.37
N PRO A 162 -8.78 -4.17 -16.86
CA PRO A 162 -10.21 -3.94 -17.08
C PRO A 162 -11.02 -3.93 -15.76
N GLY A 163 -10.37 -3.94 -14.59
CA GLY A 163 -11.02 -3.99 -13.28
C GLY A 163 -10.99 -5.37 -12.63
N ILE A 164 -10.06 -6.23 -13.06
CA ILE A 164 -9.95 -7.60 -12.54
C ILE A 164 -8.85 -7.80 -11.50
N PHE A 165 -7.90 -6.86 -11.41
CA PHE A 165 -6.79 -6.96 -10.47
C PHE A 165 -7.05 -6.16 -9.20
N SER A 166 -6.49 -6.66 -8.10
CA SER A 166 -6.45 -6.01 -6.79
C SER A 166 -5.00 -5.93 -6.29
N ILE A 167 -4.72 -4.96 -5.42
CA ILE A 167 -3.43 -4.89 -4.72
C ILE A 167 -3.28 -6.14 -3.85
N GLY A 168 -2.13 -6.81 -3.96
CA GLY A 168 -1.89 -8.09 -3.28
C GLY A 168 -2.09 -9.33 -4.15
N ASP A 169 -2.64 -9.18 -5.36
CA ASP A 169 -2.85 -10.32 -6.26
C ASP A 169 -1.53 -10.93 -6.72
N THR A 170 -1.53 -12.27 -6.80
CA THR A 170 -0.45 -13.08 -7.34
C THR A 170 -0.86 -13.68 -8.68
N LEU A 171 0.01 -13.51 -9.66
CA LEU A 171 -0.12 -14.12 -11.00
C LEU A 171 1.02 -15.12 -11.19
N CYS A 172 0.73 -16.32 -11.64
CA CYS A 172 1.78 -17.33 -11.87
C CYS A 172 1.47 -18.23 -13.07
N THR A 173 2.50 -18.93 -13.54
CA THR A 173 2.36 -19.98 -14.55
C THR A 173 2.62 -21.36 -13.91
N GLY A 174 2.31 -22.43 -14.66
CA GLY A 174 2.57 -23.79 -14.24
C GLY A 174 1.43 -24.43 -13.45
N LYS A 175 1.64 -25.70 -13.06
CA LYS A 175 0.63 -26.52 -12.35
C LYS A 175 0.62 -26.27 -10.85
N THR A 176 1.78 -25.96 -10.27
CA THR A 176 1.92 -25.61 -8.86
C THR A 176 1.82 -24.11 -8.73
N HIS A 177 0.77 -23.65 -8.10
CA HIS A 177 0.54 -22.23 -7.89
C HIS A 177 1.29 -21.76 -6.64
N VAL A 178 1.78 -20.54 -6.68
CA VAL A 178 2.37 -19.83 -5.53
C VAL A 178 1.47 -18.67 -5.17
N GLN A 179 1.43 -18.29 -3.92
CA GLN A 179 0.72 -17.12 -3.44
C GLN A 179 1.62 -16.31 -2.51
N PHE A 180 1.76 -15.04 -2.82
CA PHE A 180 2.52 -14.13 -1.95
C PHE A 180 1.61 -13.46 -0.93
N ALA A 181 2.17 -13.16 0.24
CA ALA A 181 1.48 -12.34 1.23
C ALA A 181 1.09 -10.99 0.67
N GLY A 182 -0.09 -10.52 1.02
CA GLY A 182 -0.60 -9.20 0.64
C GLY A 182 0.27 -8.07 1.20
N ILE A 183 -0.05 -6.84 0.80
CA ILE A 183 0.56 -5.65 1.39
C ILE A 183 -0.26 -5.28 2.63
N PRO A 184 0.37 -5.14 3.80
CA PRO A 184 -0.34 -4.69 4.99
C PRO A 184 -1.00 -3.34 4.75
N THR A 185 -2.26 -3.22 5.13
CA THR A 185 -3.00 -1.97 5.09
C THR A 185 -3.00 -1.37 6.49
N PHE A 186 -2.57 -0.12 6.63
CA PHE A 186 -2.63 0.58 7.90
C PHE A 186 -4.08 0.80 8.32
N ALA A 187 -4.36 0.61 9.61
CA ALA A 187 -5.64 0.96 10.17
C ALA A 187 -5.88 2.47 10.02
N PRO A 188 -7.06 2.91 9.57
CA PRO A 188 -7.39 4.33 9.54
C PRO A 188 -7.42 4.94 10.94
N GLU A 189 -6.97 6.19 11.02
CA GLU A 189 -6.97 6.99 12.25
C GLU A 189 -8.01 8.12 12.21
N HIS A 190 -8.49 8.48 11.00
CA HIS A 190 -9.48 9.52 10.80
C HIS A 190 -10.65 9.00 9.98
N PHE A 191 -11.85 9.37 10.37
CA PHE A 191 -13.08 8.88 9.76
C PHE A 191 -14.00 10.03 9.39
N ALA A 192 -14.63 9.94 8.23
CA ALA A 192 -15.65 10.88 7.80
C ALA A 192 -16.80 10.17 7.11
N ARG A 193 -18.02 10.68 7.30
CA ARG A 193 -19.17 10.31 6.49
C ARG A 193 -19.15 11.13 5.22
N VAL A 194 -19.26 10.46 4.08
CA VAL A 194 -19.18 11.09 2.76
C VAL A 194 -20.42 10.76 1.96
N SER A 195 -21.04 11.78 1.38
CA SER A 195 -22.20 11.65 0.50
C SER A 195 -22.10 12.64 -0.68
N GLN A 196 -22.75 12.30 -1.81
CA GLN A 196 -22.84 13.20 -2.94
C GLN A 196 -23.83 14.35 -2.66
N VAL A 197 -23.52 15.56 -3.15
CA VAL A 197 -24.41 16.72 -3.07
C VAL A 197 -25.60 16.55 -4.03
N ASP A 198 -25.31 16.11 -5.25
CA ASP A 198 -26.32 15.89 -6.30
C ASP A 198 -26.66 14.41 -6.41
N THR A 199 -27.90 14.05 -6.07
CA THR A 199 -28.39 12.67 -6.12
C THR A 199 -28.40 12.07 -7.54
N MET A 200 -28.47 12.92 -8.58
CA MET A 200 -28.39 12.45 -9.98
C MET A 200 -27.00 11.92 -10.34
N LYS A 201 -25.98 12.30 -9.61
CA LYS A 201 -24.60 11.86 -9.80
C LYS A 201 -24.20 10.59 -9.00
N ARG A 202 -25.19 9.90 -8.44
CA ARG A 202 -24.97 8.68 -7.63
C ARG A 202 -24.07 7.64 -8.31
N LYS A 203 -24.29 7.36 -9.59
CA LYS A 203 -23.49 6.36 -10.31
C LYS A 203 -22.01 6.77 -10.41
N GLN A 204 -21.76 8.06 -10.66
CA GLN A 204 -20.40 8.61 -10.72
C GLN A 204 -19.75 8.61 -9.33
N PHE A 205 -20.52 8.93 -8.29
CA PHE A 205 -20.06 8.89 -6.91
C PHE A 205 -19.59 7.49 -6.52
N VAL A 206 -20.48 6.49 -6.64
CA VAL A 206 -20.16 5.11 -6.28
C VAL A 206 -18.93 4.62 -7.05
N LYS A 207 -18.92 4.84 -8.38
CA LYS A 207 -17.78 4.45 -9.21
C LYS A 207 -16.48 5.13 -8.80
N GLY A 208 -16.52 6.44 -8.51
CA GLY A 208 -15.35 7.20 -8.08
C GLY A 208 -14.82 6.70 -6.74
N MET A 209 -15.71 6.51 -5.77
CA MET A 209 -15.36 5.98 -4.46
C MET A 209 -14.68 4.61 -4.55
N GLU A 210 -15.32 3.66 -5.26
CA GLU A 210 -14.77 2.32 -5.43
C GLU A 210 -13.40 2.33 -6.12
N GLN A 211 -13.22 3.13 -7.18
CA GLN A 211 -11.94 3.19 -7.88
C GLN A 211 -10.83 3.79 -7.01
N ILE A 212 -11.10 4.88 -6.29
CA ILE A 212 -10.11 5.51 -5.40
C ILE A 212 -9.75 4.58 -4.23
N ALA A 213 -10.72 3.82 -3.70
CA ALA A 213 -10.45 2.81 -2.67
C ALA A 213 -9.60 1.64 -3.20
N GLN A 214 -9.89 1.16 -4.41
CA GLN A 214 -9.10 0.10 -5.04
C GLN A 214 -7.64 0.49 -5.33
N GLU A 215 -7.37 1.78 -5.45
CA GLU A 215 -5.99 2.31 -5.53
C GLU A 215 -5.28 2.34 -4.17
N GLY A 216 -5.99 2.05 -3.07
CA GLY A 216 -5.46 2.10 -1.71
C GLY A 216 -5.33 3.50 -1.12
N ALA A 217 -5.92 4.52 -1.76
CA ALA A 217 -5.84 5.89 -1.28
C ALA A 217 -6.74 6.17 -0.06
N ILE A 218 -7.85 5.43 0.04
CA ILE A 218 -8.83 5.50 1.13
C ILE A 218 -9.35 4.11 1.45
N GLN A 219 -9.95 3.94 2.61
CA GLN A 219 -10.75 2.77 2.95
C GLN A 219 -12.22 3.16 3.04
N ILE A 220 -13.11 2.30 2.55
CA ILE A 220 -14.54 2.54 2.53
C ILE A 220 -15.24 1.51 3.39
N PHE A 221 -16.12 2.02 4.24
CA PHE A 221 -16.97 1.23 5.10
C PHE A 221 -18.43 1.64 4.94
N ARG A 222 -19.33 0.74 5.27
CA ARG A 222 -20.78 0.97 5.28
C ARG A 222 -21.34 0.62 6.64
N ASP A 223 -22.45 1.23 6.99
CA ASP A 223 -23.27 0.71 8.08
C ASP A 223 -23.77 -0.69 7.75
N LEU A 224 -23.95 -1.52 8.76
CA LEU A 224 -24.46 -2.89 8.57
C LEU A 224 -25.81 -2.88 7.84
N GLY A 225 -25.80 -3.46 6.63
CA GLY A 225 -26.97 -3.45 5.75
C GLY A 225 -27.24 -2.12 5.07
N GLY A 226 -26.31 -1.17 5.12
CA GLY A 226 -26.37 0.13 4.46
C GLY A 226 -25.99 0.06 2.98
N GLY A 227 -26.49 1.03 2.20
CA GLY A 227 -26.13 1.21 0.78
C GLY A 227 -24.88 2.07 0.60
N MET A 228 -24.50 2.29 -0.67
CA MET A 228 -23.41 3.17 -1.07
C MET A 228 -23.85 4.64 -1.28
N GLU A 229 -24.93 5.05 -0.65
CA GLU A 229 -25.44 6.42 -0.75
C GLU A 229 -24.73 7.37 0.20
N GLU A 230 -24.47 6.86 1.39
CA GLU A 230 -23.61 7.46 2.38
C GLU A 230 -22.60 6.40 2.82
N VAL A 231 -21.34 6.74 2.76
CA VAL A 231 -20.25 5.82 3.12
C VAL A 231 -19.39 6.45 4.21
N ILE A 232 -18.83 5.60 5.04
CA ILE A 232 -17.79 6.00 5.97
C ILE A 232 -16.45 5.80 5.28
N VAL A 233 -15.66 6.86 5.21
CA VAL A 233 -14.30 6.84 4.68
C VAL A 233 -13.33 6.88 5.84
N GLY A 234 -12.40 5.93 5.85
CA GLY A 234 -11.27 5.90 6.76
C GLY A 234 -9.97 6.25 6.04
N VAL A 235 -9.14 7.07 6.66
CA VAL A 235 -7.83 7.48 6.15
C VAL A 235 -6.79 7.50 7.27
N VAL A 236 -5.53 7.32 6.92
CA VAL A 236 -4.40 7.40 7.86
C VAL A 236 -4.05 8.86 8.18
N GLY A 237 -4.21 9.75 7.21
CA GLY A 237 -3.93 11.18 7.39
C GLY A 237 -4.98 12.07 6.75
N VAL A 238 -5.30 13.18 7.41
CA VAL A 238 -6.39 14.12 7.02
C VAL A 238 -6.27 14.66 5.60
N LEU A 239 -5.04 14.83 5.07
CA LEU A 239 -4.83 15.29 3.70
C LEU A 239 -5.41 14.35 2.64
N GLN A 240 -5.62 13.06 2.96
CA GLN A 240 -6.26 12.12 2.05
C GLN A 240 -7.72 12.47 1.79
N PHE A 241 -8.40 13.15 2.72
CA PHE A 241 -9.75 13.67 2.50
C PHE A 241 -9.78 14.79 1.44
N GLU A 242 -8.81 15.71 1.48
CA GLU A 242 -8.69 16.76 0.47
C GLU A 242 -8.41 16.18 -0.93
N VAL A 243 -7.54 15.16 -0.99
CA VAL A 243 -7.26 14.43 -2.23
C VAL A 243 -8.51 13.73 -2.74
N LEU A 244 -9.29 13.09 -1.87
CA LEU A 244 -10.56 12.45 -2.23
C LEU A 244 -11.55 13.46 -2.85
N GLU A 245 -11.78 14.59 -2.18
CA GLU A 245 -12.68 15.64 -2.66
C GLU A 245 -12.22 16.19 -4.01
N TYR A 246 -10.94 16.53 -4.12
CA TYR A 246 -10.35 17.03 -5.37
C TYR A 246 -10.52 16.03 -6.52
N ARG A 247 -10.25 14.76 -6.29
CA ARG A 247 -10.35 13.71 -7.31
C ARG A 247 -11.78 13.45 -7.73
N LEU A 248 -12.73 13.35 -6.77
CA LEU A 248 -14.15 13.17 -7.09
C LEU A 248 -14.68 14.34 -7.92
N ASN A 249 -14.31 15.56 -7.59
CA ASN A 249 -14.71 16.73 -8.37
C ASN A 249 -14.06 16.77 -9.76
N THR A 250 -12.73 16.59 -9.85
CA THR A 250 -11.99 16.77 -11.11
C THR A 250 -12.14 15.61 -12.08
N GLU A 251 -12.14 14.37 -11.59
CA GLU A 251 -12.15 13.15 -12.43
C GLU A 251 -13.58 12.65 -12.69
N TYR A 252 -14.45 12.71 -11.68
CA TYR A 252 -15.81 12.15 -11.74
C TYR A 252 -16.92 13.20 -11.84
N LYS A 253 -16.58 14.50 -11.69
CA LYS A 253 -17.52 15.63 -11.70
C LYS A 253 -18.58 15.55 -10.60
N VAL A 254 -18.19 15.07 -9.44
CA VAL A 254 -19.05 14.89 -8.26
C VAL A 254 -18.59 15.77 -7.15
N ASP A 255 -19.51 16.62 -6.66
CA ASP A 255 -19.32 17.38 -5.43
C ASP A 255 -19.84 16.56 -4.25
N ILE A 256 -19.09 16.56 -3.15
CA ILE A 256 -19.41 15.76 -1.97
C ILE A 256 -19.64 16.64 -0.75
N ARG A 257 -20.39 16.09 0.22
CA ARG A 257 -20.43 16.54 1.60
C ARG A 257 -19.62 15.57 2.43
N MET A 258 -18.79 16.14 3.30
CA MET A 258 -17.96 15.38 4.21
C MET A 258 -18.27 15.85 5.64
N GLN A 259 -18.52 14.91 6.53
CA GLN A 259 -18.75 15.15 7.95
C GLN A 259 -17.77 14.27 8.73
N GLU A 260 -16.86 14.90 9.44
CA GLU A 260 -15.95 14.16 10.34
C GLU A 260 -16.72 13.39 11.39
N LEU A 261 -16.21 12.20 11.72
CA LEU A 261 -16.78 11.33 12.74
C LEU A 261 -15.80 11.22 13.92
N PRO A 262 -16.31 11.15 15.16
CA PRO A 262 -15.48 11.17 16.37
C PRO A 262 -14.93 9.76 16.71
N TYR A 263 -14.42 9.04 15.73
CA TYR A 263 -13.80 7.74 15.95
C TYR A 263 -12.29 7.86 15.77
N GLU A 264 -11.55 7.18 16.65
CA GLU A 264 -10.09 7.16 16.65
C GLU A 264 -9.53 5.75 16.44
N HIS A 265 -10.36 4.72 16.65
CA HIS A 265 -9.91 3.33 16.56
C HIS A 265 -10.86 2.50 15.70
N ILE A 266 -10.27 1.55 14.98
CA ILE A 266 -10.98 0.54 14.23
C ILE A 266 -10.48 -0.84 14.66
N ARG A 267 -11.38 -1.83 14.76
CA ARG A 267 -11.03 -3.23 15.02
C ARG A 267 -11.85 -4.15 14.14
N TRP A 268 -11.21 -5.18 13.63
CA TRP A 268 -11.84 -6.24 12.84
C TRP A 268 -12.41 -7.29 13.80
N ILE A 269 -13.62 -7.77 13.53
CA ILE A 269 -14.21 -8.90 14.23
C ILE A 269 -13.68 -10.17 13.55
N GLU A 270 -12.93 -10.98 14.33
CA GLU A 270 -12.32 -12.22 13.84
C GLU A 270 -13.23 -13.45 13.98
N ASN A 271 -14.36 -13.29 14.63
CA ASN A 271 -15.33 -14.36 14.79
C ASN A 271 -15.94 -14.76 13.45
N ASP A 272 -16.22 -16.07 13.32
CA ASP A 272 -17.01 -16.54 12.21
C ASP A 272 -18.41 -15.87 12.25
N PRO A 273 -18.93 -15.35 11.13
CA PRO A 273 -20.28 -14.77 11.06
C PRO A 273 -21.41 -15.69 11.56
N ASP A 274 -21.21 -17.02 11.48
CA ASP A 274 -22.16 -18.03 11.99
C ASP A 274 -22.07 -18.18 13.52
N GLU A 275 -20.95 -17.79 14.15
CA GLU A 275 -20.73 -17.87 15.60
C GLU A 275 -21.15 -16.60 16.34
N LEU A 276 -21.01 -15.44 15.72
CA LEU A 276 -21.27 -14.15 16.35
C LEU A 276 -21.99 -13.20 15.37
N ASN A 277 -23.21 -12.81 15.72
CA ASN A 277 -23.91 -11.78 14.98
C ASN A 277 -23.53 -10.39 15.55
N PRO A 278 -22.89 -9.51 14.76
CA PRO A 278 -22.47 -8.20 15.24
C PRO A 278 -23.59 -7.30 15.76
N LYS A 279 -24.84 -7.58 15.40
CA LYS A 279 -26.02 -6.82 15.88
C LYS A 279 -26.44 -7.15 17.30
N ASP A 280 -25.97 -8.29 17.81
CA ASP A 280 -26.32 -8.77 19.15
C ASP A 280 -25.26 -8.39 20.20
N LEU A 281 -24.21 -7.68 19.78
CA LEU A 281 -23.15 -7.20 20.67
C LEU A 281 -23.64 -6.11 21.60
N ASP A 282 -23.25 -6.22 22.87
CA ASP A 282 -23.43 -5.15 23.85
C ASP A 282 -22.31 -4.11 23.67
N LEU A 283 -22.69 -2.97 23.08
CA LEU A 283 -21.76 -1.91 22.70
C LEU A 283 -22.18 -0.59 23.32
N THR A 284 -21.20 0.26 23.58
CA THR A 284 -21.44 1.63 24.03
C THR A 284 -22.04 2.48 22.90
N SER A 285 -22.74 3.56 23.25
CA SER A 285 -23.39 4.44 22.27
C SER A 285 -22.42 5.17 21.33
N ASP A 286 -21.13 5.22 21.68
CA ASP A 286 -20.03 5.79 20.92
C ASP A 286 -19.25 4.74 20.12
N THR A 287 -19.74 3.50 20.06
CA THR A 287 -19.23 2.42 19.23
C THR A 287 -20.17 2.16 18.05
N ARG A 288 -19.62 1.94 16.87
CA ARG A 288 -20.40 1.70 15.65
C ARG A 288 -19.95 0.43 14.95
N CYS A 289 -20.90 -0.42 14.62
CA CYS A 289 -20.62 -1.59 13.80
C CYS A 289 -20.75 -1.24 12.31
N ILE A 290 -19.74 -1.59 11.52
CA ILE A 290 -19.60 -1.31 10.10
C ILE A 290 -19.16 -2.55 9.33
N GLU A 291 -19.24 -2.47 8.02
CA GLU A 291 -18.83 -3.50 7.07
C GLU A 291 -17.89 -2.89 6.03
N ASP A 292 -16.80 -3.58 5.69
CA ASP A 292 -15.91 -3.19 4.60
C ASP A 292 -16.46 -3.65 3.22
N LEU A 293 -15.74 -3.33 2.13
CA LEU A 293 -16.14 -3.73 0.78
C LEU A 293 -16.02 -5.24 0.52
N LYS A 294 -15.33 -5.99 1.38
CA LYS A 294 -15.19 -7.45 1.30
C LYS A 294 -16.25 -8.19 2.10
N GLY A 295 -17.09 -7.47 2.87
CA GLY A 295 -18.10 -8.03 3.76
C GLY A 295 -17.59 -8.40 5.15
N ASN A 296 -16.39 -7.98 5.52
CA ASN A 296 -15.89 -8.17 6.88
C ASN A 296 -16.59 -7.18 7.81
N HIS A 297 -16.90 -7.65 9.02
CA HIS A 297 -17.49 -6.83 10.07
C HIS A 297 -16.41 -6.18 10.93
N LEU A 298 -16.60 -4.92 11.27
CA LEU A 298 -15.66 -4.12 12.04
C LEU A 298 -16.39 -3.25 13.05
N LEU A 299 -15.66 -2.83 14.07
CA LEU A 299 -16.13 -1.87 15.06
C LEU A 299 -15.29 -0.60 15.00
N LEU A 300 -15.97 0.55 14.96
CA LEU A 300 -15.38 1.87 15.17
C LEU A 300 -15.59 2.28 16.62
N PHE A 301 -14.55 2.77 17.27
CA PHE A 301 -14.54 3.21 18.65
C PHE A 301 -14.06 4.65 18.78
N ALA A 302 -14.69 5.41 19.63
CA ALA A 302 -14.27 6.77 19.95
C ALA A 302 -13.10 6.83 20.95
N SER A 303 -12.82 5.75 21.66
CA SER A 303 -11.76 5.69 22.68
C SER A 303 -11.32 4.25 22.99
N GLU A 304 -10.15 4.10 23.59
CA GLU A 304 -9.70 2.80 24.13
C GLU A 304 -10.62 2.25 25.21
N TRP A 305 -11.28 3.13 25.97
CA TRP A 305 -12.25 2.69 26.96
C TRP A 305 -13.42 1.92 26.34
N SER A 306 -13.94 2.39 25.21
CA SER A 306 -15.02 1.72 24.47
C SER A 306 -14.59 0.34 23.94
N ILE A 307 -13.31 0.19 23.55
CA ILE A 307 -12.75 -1.12 23.14
C ILE A 307 -12.77 -2.10 24.34
N ASN A 308 -12.24 -1.65 25.48
CA ASN A 308 -12.21 -2.47 26.70
C ASN A 308 -13.62 -2.85 27.17
N TRP A 309 -14.56 -1.91 27.08
CA TRP A 309 -15.97 -2.18 27.39
C TRP A 309 -16.53 -3.29 26.49
N ALA A 310 -16.37 -3.17 25.17
CA ALA A 310 -16.88 -4.16 24.23
C ALA A 310 -16.32 -5.57 24.49
N GLN A 311 -15.03 -5.69 24.82
CA GLN A 311 -14.39 -6.97 25.13
C GLN A 311 -14.86 -7.55 26.48
N GLN A 312 -15.12 -6.72 27.48
CA GLN A 312 -15.58 -7.17 28.80
C GLN A 312 -17.03 -7.63 28.80
N HIS A 313 -17.89 -7.05 27.97
CA HIS A 313 -19.33 -7.34 27.92
C HIS A 313 -19.70 -8.36 26.83
N ASN A 314 -18.74 -8.77 26.00
CA ASN A 314 -18.97 -9.77 24.97
C ASN A 314 -17.84 -10.82 25.03
N GLU A 315 -17.95 -11.81 25.90
CA GLU A 315 -16.91 -12.83 26.17
C GLU A 315 -16.43 -13.58 24.91
N ALA A 316 -17.31 -13.77 23.93
CA ALA A 316 -16.98 -14.45 22.68
C ALA A 316 -16.30 -13.54 21.64
N LEU A 317 -16.31 -12.21 21.82
CA LEU A 317 -15.84 -11.25 20.84
C LEU A 317 -14.31 -11.27 20.74
N ARG A 318 -13.81 -11.55 19.53
CA ARG A 318 -12.39 -11.49 19.18
C ARG A 318 -12.15 -10.32 18.24
N LEU A 319 -11.28 -9.40 18.66
CA LEU A 319 -10.94 -8.19 17.92
C LEU A 319 -9.47 -8.21 17.49
N SER A 320 -9.22 -7.82 16.25
CA SER A 320 -7.88 -7.60 15.71
C SER A 320 -7.67 -6.15 15.30
N GLU A 321 -6.43 -5.67 15.42
CA GLU A 321 -6.01 -4.35 14.91
C GLU A 321 -5.78 -4.36 13.40
N PHE A 322 -5.66 -5.54 12.81
CA PHE A 322 -5.38 -5.72 11.40
C PHE A 322 -6.47 -6.59 10.78
N GLY A 323 -6.92 -6.21 9.59
CA GLY A 323 -7.78 -7.09 8.79
C GLY A 323 -7.03 -8.37 8.42
N ASN A 324 -7.76 -9.49 8.32
CA ASN A 324 -7.19 -10.74 7.81
C ASN A 324 -6.56 -10.49 6.44
N LEU A 325 -5.24 -10.68 6.36
CA LEU A 325 -4.40 -10.54 5.17
C LEU A 325 -4.63 -11.68 4.20
#